data_c8713ce32f140f03c9f53543797c4dd5
#
_entry.id   c8713ce32f140f03c9f53543797c4dd5
#
_cell.length_a   1.000
_cell.length_b   1.000
_cell.length_c   1.000
_cell.angle_alpha   90.00
_cell.angle_beta   90.00
_cell.angle_gamma   90.00
#
_symmetry.space_group_name_H-M   'P 1'
#
loop_
_entity.id
_entity.type
_entity.pdbx_description
1 polymer ?
#
loop_
_entity_poly.entity_id
_entity_poly.type
_entity_poly.pdbx_seq_one_letter_code
_entity_poly.pdbx_strand_id
1 'polypeptide(L)'
;MVIDDVEKIQSFLIEPEIIGKVDHKYGPMEIYSSEETDRIMESLTLRDMAELVVGGGLSGQRFFEAPGAAGVTTGNLTAKGIPNVVMADGPAGLRLHKISSVSITGKVKGVEPNISFMKYLPEPVKKVMLGNPDSKNLLYQFTTAFPVGISLASSWNLELAGEVGNAVGKEMKAYGVTYWLAPGMNIHRNPLCGRNFEYFSEDPLLTGKFAAAITKGVQKNRGCYVTLKHFCCNNQEDNRNKTNANVNERALREIYLKGFEIAVKESQDRKSVV
;
A
#
# COMPACT_ATOMS: atom_id res chain seq x y z
N MET A 1 -24.96 3.87 7.30
CA MET A 1 -25.10 4.78 8.45
C MET A 1 -24.76 6.15 7.90
N VAL A 2 -25.75 6.98 7.68
CA VAL A 2 -25.58 8.37 7.23
C VAL A 2 -25.32 9.16 8.51
N ILE A 3 -24.21 9.87 8.58
CA ILE A 3 -23.91 10.74 9.71
C ILE A 3 -24.50 12.11 9.33
N ASP A 4 -25.71 12.39 9.81
CA ASP A 4 -26.44 13.66 9.54
C ASP A 4 -26.07 14.80 10.51
N ASP A 5 -25.08 14.61 11.38
CA ASP A 5 -24.79 15.55 12.45
C ASP A 5 -23.32 15.97 12.42
N VAL A 6 -23.04 17.10 11.77
CA VAL A 6 -21.70 17.68 11.62
C VAL A 6 -21.11 18.06 13.00
N GLU A 7 -21.94 18.40 13.99
CA GLU A 7 -21.48 18.72 15.34
C GLU A 7 -20.92 17.49 16.07
N LYS A 8 -21.42 16.28 15.77
CA LYS A 8 -20.85 15.04 16.30
C LYS A 8 -19.51 14.68 15.71
N ILE A 9 -19.23 15.09 14.46
CA ILE A 9 -17.92 14.88 13.83
C ILE A 9 -16.87 15.74 14.53
N GLN A 10 -17.19 16.95 14.93
CA GLN A 10 -16.27 17.82 15.66
C GLN A 10 -15.89 17.26 17.03
N SER A 11 -16.75 16.48 17.69
CA SER A 11 -16.41 15.84 18.96
C SER A 11 -15.43 14.65 18.83
N PHE A 12 -15.20 14.14 17.61
CA PHE A 12 -14.20 13.13 17.31
C PHE A 12 -12.88 13.72 16.78
N LEU A 13 -12.83 15.00 16.47
CA LEU A 13 -11.58 15.67 16.19
C LEU A 13 -10.81 15.76 17.52
N ILE A 14 -9.76 15.00 17.64
CA ILE A 14 -8.84 15.05 18.78
C ILE A 14 -8.36 16.51 18.86
N GLU A 15 -8.70 17.20 19.93
CA GLU A 15 -8.24 18.57 20.10
C GLU A 15 -6.71 18.62 19.99
N PRO A 16 -6.15 19.58 19.25
CA PRO A 16 -4.70 19.69 19.07
C PRO A 16 -3.93 19.73 20.40
N GLU A 17 -4.54 20.20 21.45
CA GLU A 17 -3.98 20.23 22.82
C GLU A 17 -3.76 18.84 23.43
N ILE A 18 -4.49 17.80 22.99
CA ILE A 18 -4.30 16.44 23.50
C ILE A 18 -3.02 15.83 22.91
N ILE A 19 -2.70 16.17 21.66
CA ILE A 19 -1.46 15.72 21.00
C ILE A 19 -0.24 16.37 21.67
N GLY A 20 -0.35 17.62 22.14
CA GLY A 20 0.71 18.33 22.86
C GLY A 20 0.96 17.87 24.31
N LYS A 21 0.04 17.09 24.89
CA LYS A 21 0.14 16.58 26.28
C LYS A 21 0.64 15.14 26.40
N VAL A 22 0.82 14.44 25.27
CA VAL A 22 1.49 13.13 25.29
C VAL A 22 2.97 13.39 25.51
N ASP A 23 3.48 12.98 26.68
CA ASP A 23 4.90 13.10 27.05
C ASP A 23 5.72 12.22 26.10
N HIS A 24 6.13 12.82 25.00
CA HIS A 24 6.89 12.14 23.95
C HIS A 24 8.34 11.96 24.43
N LYS A 25 8.62 10.81 24.98
CA LYS A 25 10.00 10.31 25.25
C LYS A 25 10.93 10.40 24.03
N TYR A 26 10.43 10.79 22.88
CA TYR A 26 11.10 10.81 21.58
C TYR A 26 11.17 12.21 20.93
N GLY A 27 10.97 13.26 21.70
CA GLY A 27 10.97 14.64 21.22
C GLY A 27 9.64 15.09 20.58
N PRO A 28 9.48 16.38 20.34
CA PRO A 28 8.28 16.91 19.72
C PRO A 28 8.13 16.33 18.31
N MET A 29 6.90 15.91 17.96
CA MET A 29 6.55 15.56 16.59
C MET A 29 6.60 16.85 15.77
N GLU A 30 7.63 17.01 14.94
CA GLU A 30 7.69 18.11 13.99
C GLU A 30 6.53 17.96 12.99
N ILE A 31 5.54 18.80 13.09
CA ILE A 31 4.50 18.95 12.07
C ILE A 31 5.16 19.69 10.92
N TYR A 32 5.45 18.96 9.85
CA TYR A 32 5.95 19.58 8.62
C TYR A 32 4.79 20.30 7.93
N SER A 33 4.68 21.59 8.20
CA SER A 33 3.87 22.52 7.45
C SER A 33 4.80 23.29 6.53
N SER A 34 4.43 23.46 5.28
CA SER A 34 5.04 24.37 4.35
C SER A 34 3.98 25.37 3.88
N GLU A 35 4.39 26.59 3.51
CA GLU A 35 3.46 27.58 2.96
C GLU A 35 2.64 27.04 1.77
N GLU A 36 3.21 26.11 1.00
CA GLU A 36 2.51 25.46 -0.10
C GLU A 36 1.45 24.48 0.42
N THR A 37 1.76 23.67 1.43
CA THR A 37 0.82 22.76 2.07
C THR A 37 -0.34 23.53 2.69
N ASP A 38 -0.04 24.60 3.39
CA ASP A 38 -1.04 25.44 4.04
C ASP A 38 -1.99 26.07 3.02
N ARG A 39 -1.46 26.62 1.94
CA ARG A 39 -2.27 27.15 0.82
C ARG A 39 -3.17 26.09 0.18
N ILE A 40 -2.67 24.87 -0.01
CA ILE A 40 -3.49 23.76 -0.52
C ILE A 40 -4.60 23.45 0.47
N MET A 41 -4.27 23.30 1.76
CA MET A 41 -5.25 22.99 2.81
C MET A 41 -6.36 24.04 2.90
N GLU A 42 -6.03 25.33 2.85
CA GLU A 42 -6.98 26.44 2.83
C GLU A 42 -7.92 26.43 1.61
N SER A 43 -7.46 25.86 0.48
CA SER A 43 -8.25 25.74 -0.76
C SER A 43 -9.26 24.59 -0.74
N LEU A 44 -9.13 23.65 0.22
CA LEU A 44 -9.97 22.45 0.30
C LEU A 44 -11.27 22.73 1.04
N THR A 45 -12.37 22.25 0.45
CA THR A 45 -13.64 22.14 1.15
C THR A 45 -13.65 20.89 2.04
N LEU A 46 -14.56 20.84 3.01
CA LEU A 46 -14.76 19.63 3.84
C LEU A 46 -15.02 18.38 2.98
N ARG A 47 -15.74 18.56 1.88
CA ARG A 47 -15.99 17.48 0.91
C ARG A 47 -14.70 17.01 0.25
N ASP A 48 -13.82 17.92 -0.18
CA ASP A 48 -12.54 17.56 -0.77
C ASP A 48 -11.67 16.79 0.22
N MET A 49 -11.65 17.22 1.49
CA MET A 49 -10.92 16.53 2.56
C MET A 49 -11.48 15.13 2.80
N ALA A 50 -12.81 14.98 2.81
CA ALA A 50 -13.45 13.68 2.93
C ALA A 50 -13.14 12.76 1.73
N GLU A 51 -13.17 13.29 0.51
CA GLU A 51 -12.79 12.55 -0.70
C GLU A 51 -11.31 12.13 -0.66
N LEU A 52 -10.42 12.98 -0.14
CA LEU A 52 -9.00 12.69 -0.03
C LEU A 52 -8.72 11.50 0.91
N VAL A 53 -9.38 11.46 2.08
CA VAL A 53 -9.17 10.35 3.05
C VAL A 53 -9.89 9.06 2.65
N VAL A 54 -10.97 9.14 1.89
CA VAL A 54 -11.67 7.96 1.34
C VAL A 54 -10.93 7.39 0.15
N GLY A 55 -10.31 8.26 -0.66
CA GLY A 55 -9.64 7.90 -1.90
C GLY A 55 -10.61 7.56 -3.05
N GLY A 56 -10.05 7.41 -4.25
CA GLY A 56 -10.80 7.10 -5.47
C GLY A 56 -11.16 5.62 -5.62
N GLY A 57 -10.57 4.74 -4.82
CA GLY A 57 -10.79 3.30 -4.90
C GLY A 57 -10.53 2.73 -6.30
N LEU A 58 -11.22 1.64 -6.62
CA LEU A 58 -11.16 1.03 -7.97
C LEU A 58 -11.91 1.83 -9.03
N SER A 59 -12.84 2.69 -8.63
CA SER A 59 -13.67 3.52 -9.53
C SER A 59 -13.03 4.86 -9.89
N GLY A 60 -12.03 5.31 -9.14
CA GLY A 60 -11.29 6.54 -9.39
C GLY A 60 -10.23 6.44 -10.49
N GLN A 61 -10.05 5.25 -11.09
CA GLN A 61 -9.14 5.05 -12.20
C GLN A 61 -9.65 5.78 -13.45
N ARG A 62 -9.18 7.00 -13.64
CA ARG A 62 -9.36 7.70 -14.92
C ARG A 62 -8.23 7.29 -15.86
N PHE A 63 -8.62 6.88 -17.06
CA PHE A 63 -7.80 6.73 -18.27
C PHE A 63 -6.26 6.60 -18.07
N PHE A 64 -5.70 5.42 -18.34
CA PHE A 64 -4.26 5.13 -18.44
C PHE A 64 -3.43 5.12 -17.14
N GLU A 65 -4.03 5.28 -15.97
CA GLU A 65 -3.35 4.97 -14.71
C GLU A 65 -3.31 3.45 -14.55
N ALA A 66 -2.19 2.91 -14.13
CA ALA A 66 -1.86 1.48 -14.01
C ALA A 66 -3.07 0.53 -13.85
N PRO A 67 -3.69 0.01 -14.91
CA PRO A 67 -4.85 -0.88 -14.82
C PRO A 67 -4.56 -2.10 -13.95
N GLY A 68 -5.45 -2.38 -13.00
CA GLY A 68 -5.26 -3.44 -12.02
C GLY A 68 -4.56 -2.98 -10.73
N ALA A 69 -4.24 -1.69 -10.61
CA ALA A 69 -3.78 -1.12 -9.34
C ALA A 69 -4.78 -1.38 -8.21
N ALA A 70 -4.26 -1.49 -6.97
CA ALA A 70 -5.08 -1.76 -5.79
C ALA A 70 -5.97 -0.58 -5.40
N GLY A 71 -5.54 0.64 -5.73
CA GLY A 71 -6.29 1.85 -5.49
C GLY A 71 -5.55 3.09 -5.99
N VAL A 72 -6.28 4.17 -6.00
CA VAL A 72 -5.76 5.52 -6.31
C VAL A 72 -6.32 6.50 -5.28
N THR A 73 -5.63 7.61 -5.08
CA THR A 73 -6.19 8.74 -4.35
C THR A 73 -7.27 9.43 -5.19
N THR A 74 -7.53 10.69 -5.04
CA THR A 74 -8.58 11.37 -5.80
C THR A 74 -8.04 12.13 -6.98
N GLY A 75 -8.26 11.66 -8.20
CA GLY A 75 -7.95 12.40 -9.42
C GLY A 75 -8.72 13.73 -9.57
N ASN A 76 -9.79 13.91 -8.81
CA ASN A 76 -10.58 15.14 -8.81
C ASN A 76 -9.85 16.35 -8.19
N LEU A 77 -8.86 16.10 -7.34
CA LEU A 77 -8.14 17.14 -6.62
C LEU A 77 -6.85 17.61 -7.33
N THR A 78 -6.54 17.04 -8.49
CA THR A 78 -5.35 17.43 -9.28
C THR A 78 -5.38 18.90 -9.69
N ALA A 79 -6.56 19.45 -9.96
CA ALA A 79 -6.75 20.87 -10.24
C ALA A 79 -6.43 21.78 -9.04
N LYS A 80 -6.40 21.23 -7.82
CA LYS A 80 -6.04 21.92 -6.57
C LYS A 80 -4.58 21.67 -6.15
N GLY A 81 -3.77 21.09 -7.03
CA GLY A 81 -2.36 20.82 -6.77
C GLY A 81 -2.10 19.49 -6.02
N ILE A 82 -3.12 18.68 -5.77
CA ILE A 82 -2.96 17.38 -5.11
C ILE A 82 -2.78 16.30 -6.17
N PRO A 83 -1.60 15.65 -6.28
CA PRO A 83 -1.38 14.63 -7.28
C PRO A 83 -2.23 13.39 -7.02
N ASN A 84 -2.69 12.74 -8.08
CA ASN A 84 -3.28 11.41 -7.96
C ASN A 84 -2.18 10.39 -7.73
N VAL A 85 -2.31 9.63 -6.66
CA VAL A 85 -1.33 8.62 -6.23
C VAL A 85 -1.87 7.24 -6.55
N VAL A 86 -1.07 6.45 -7.25
CA VAL A 86 -1.41 5.08 -7.65
C VAL A 86 -0.74 4.08 -6.70
N MET A 87 -1.52 3.15 -6.18
CA MET A 87 -1.09 2.11 -5.26
C MET A 87 -1.22 0.73 -5.91
N ALA A 88 -0.12 -0.01 -6.02
CA ALA A 88 -0.12 -1.38 -6.53
C ALA A 88 0.23 -2.37 -5.42
N ASP A 89 -0.52 -3.47 -5.34
CA ASP A 89 -0.23 -4.58 -4.44
C ASP A 89 0.77 -5.56 -5.08
N GLY A 90 1.17 -6.58 -4.33
CA GLY A 90 1.99 -7.70 -4.77
C GLY A 90 3.38 -7.74 -4.15
N PRO A 91 3.55 -8.37 -2.95
CA PRO A 91 4.87 -8.44 -2.26
C PRO A 91 5.97 -9.18 -3.02
N ALA A 92 5.62 -10.00 -4.02
CA ALA A 92 6.57 -10.66 -4.91
C ALA A 92 6.62 -10.02 -6.32
N GLY A 93 6.36 -8.74 -6.43
CA GLY A 93 6.30 -7.97 -7.68
C GLY A 93 4.96 -7.28 -7.88
N LEU A 94 4.91 -6.27 -8.74
CA LEU A 94 3.70 -5.47 -8.96
C LEU A 94 2.56 -6.33 -9.51
N ARG A 95 1.40 -6.28 -8.86
CA ARG A 95 0.19 -6.95 -9.33
C ARG A 95 -0.70 -5.97 -10.09
N LEU A 96 -0.50 -5.93 -11.39
CA LEU A 96 -1.28 -5.17 -12.34
C LEU A 96 -2.02 -6.11 -13.30
N HIS A 97 -2.99 -5.61 -14.06
CA HIS A 97 -3.55 -6.39 -15.17
C HIS A 97 -2.51 -6.57 -16.27
N LYS A 98 -2.21 -7.82 -16.62
CA LYS A 98 -1.31 -8.12 -17.74
C LYS A 98 -1.83 -7.56 -19.05
N ILE A 99 -3.13 -7.73 -19.29
CA ILE A 99 -3.81 -7.32 -20.51
C ILE A 99 -5.08 -6.59 -20.11
N SER A 100 -5.31 -5.45 -20.72
CA SER A 100 -6.52 -4.66 -20.55
C SER A 100 -7.05 -4.25 -21.93
N SER A 101 -8.37 -4.27 -22.09
CA SER A 101 -9.02 -3.70 -23.27
C SER A 101 -9.35 -2.24 -23.04
N VAL A 102 -9.13 -1.42 -24.07
CA VAL A 102 -9.45 0.01 -24.06
C VAL A 102 -10.64 0.25 -24.97
N SER A 103 -11.73 0.79 -24.42
CA SER A 103 -12.93 1.14 -25.19
C SER A 103 -12.70 2.42 -26.02
N ILE A 104 -13.58 2.69 -26.99
CA ILE A 104 -13.57 3.92 -27.79
C ILE A 104 -13.68 5.18 -26.89
N THR A 105 -14.40 5.06 -25.77
CA THR A 105 -14.51 6.14 -24.77
C THR A 105 -13.31 6.23 -23.84
N GLY A 106 -12.27 5.40 -24.07
CA GLY A 106 -11.06 5.34 -23.24
C GLY A 106 -11.21 4.56 -21.93
N LYS A 107 -12.35 3.92 -21.67
CA LYS A 107 -12.53 3.09 -20.47
C LYS A 107 -11.65 1.85 -20.57
N VAL A 108 -10.84 1.61 -19.55
CA VAL A 108 -9.93 0.47 -19.48
C VAL A 108 -10.51 -0.62 -18.57
N LYS A 109 -10.49 -1.87 -19.02
CA LYS A 109 -10.92 -3.05 -18.26
C LYS A 109 -9.92 -4.17 -18.43
N GLY A 110 -9.49 -4.80 -17.34
CA GLY A 110 -8.68 -6.01 -17.39
C GLY A 110 -9.41 -7.16 -18.10
N VAL A 111 -8.72 -7.88 -18.97
CA VAL A 111 -9.29 -9.03 -19.71
C VAL A 111 -9.33 -10.28 -18.84
N GLU A 112 -8.45 -10.35 -17.83
CA GLU A 112 -8.36 -11.49 -16.92
C GLU A 112 -8.74 -11.09 -15.49
N PRO A 113 -9.35 -12.01 -14.72
CA PRO A 113 -9.58 -11.78 -13.30
C PRO A 113 -8.26 -11.62 -12.54
N ASN A 114 -8.06 -10.48 -11.89
CA ASN A 114 -6.90 -10.25 -11.02
C ASN A 114 -7.15 -10.61 -9.54
N ILE A 115 -8.40 -10.90 -9.20
CA ILE A 115 -8.82 -11.30 -7.85
C ILE A 115 -9.41 -12.71 -7.91
N SER A 116 -8.96 -13.60 -7.05
CA SER A 116 -9.27 -15.03 -7.13
C SER A 116 -10.78 -15.33 -7.14
N PHE A 117 -11.60 -14.60 -6.38
CA PHE A 117 -13.04 -14.86 -6.34
C PHE A 117 -13.73 -14.59 -7.68
N MET A 118 -13.19 -13.69 -8.50
CA MET A 118 -13.78 -13.38 -9.83
C MET A 118 -13.75 -14.58 -10.76
N LYS A 119 -12.85 -15.55 -10.53
CA LYS A 119 -12.80 -16.79 -11.31
C LYS A 119 -14.07 -17.62 -11.15
N TYR A 120 -14.74 -17.50 -10.01
CA TYR A 120 -15.94 -18.26 -9.65
C TYR A 120 -17.26 -17.54 -9.99
N LEU A 121 -17.19 -16.32 -10.52
CA LEU A 121 -18.38 -15.59 -10.92
C LEU A 121 -19.03 -16.22 -12.17
N PRO A 122 -20.38 -16.14 -12.29
CA PRO A 122 -21.07 -16.57 -13.50
C PRO A 122 -20.59 -15.82 -14.75
N GLU A 123 -20.55 -16.50 -15.90
CA GLU A 123 -20.08 -15.92 -17.15
C GLU A 123 -20.75 -14.59 -17.57
N PRO A 124 -22.08 -14.39 -17.40
CA PRO A 124 -22.71 -13.10 -17.69
C PRO A 124 -22.12 -11.94 -16.86
N VAL A 125 -21.79 -12.22 -15.58
CA VAL A 125 -21.20 -11.22 -14.68
C VAL A 125 -19.76 -10.92 -15.09
N LYS A 126 -18.98 -11.96 -15.43
CA LYS A 126 -17.62 -11.78 -15.94
C LYS A 126 -17.58 -10.92 -17.19
N LYS A 127 -18.49 -11.17 -18.15
CA LYS A 127 -18.60 -10.36 -19.39
C LYS A 127 -18.87 -8.88 -19.15
N VAL A 128 -19.58 -8.55 -18.08
CA VAL A 128 -19.82 -7.16 -17.70
C VAL A 128 -18.61 -6.54 -17.00
N MET A 129 -17.95 -7.32 -16.15
CA MET A 129 -16.84 -6.83 -15.31
C MET A 129 -15.50 -6.79 -16.06
N LEU A 130 -15.24 -7.79 -16.90
CA LEU A 130 -13.99 -7.92 -17.64
C LEU A 130 -14.04 -7.20 -18.99
N GLY A 131 -12.88 -6.94 -19.52
CA GLY A 131 -12.68 -6.41 -20.86
C GLY A 131 -12.82 -7.49 -21.94
N ASN A 132 -12.97 -7.05 -23.18
CA ASN A 132 -13.01 -7.96 -24.32
C ASN A 132 -11.60 -8.39 -24.73
N PRO A 133 -11.22 -9.69 -24.65
CA PRO A 133 -9.90 -10.17 -25.07
C PRO A 133 -9.66 -10.02 -26.59
N ASP A 134 -10.71 -10.00 -27.38
CA ASP A 134 -10.64 -9.85 -28.84
C ASP A 134 -10.67 -8.38 -29.29
N SER A 135 -10.52 -7.45 -28.36
CA SER A 135 -10.49 -6.01 -28.67
C SER A 135 -9.27 -5.69 -29.56
N LYS A 136 -9.49 -4.82 -30.55
CA LYS A 136 -8.38 -4.29 -31.38
C LYS A 136 -7.46 -3.36 -30.59
N ASN A 137 -7.95 -2.80 -29.48
CA ASN A 137 -7.20 -1.89 -28.61
C ASN A 137 -6.89 -2.59 -27.28
N LEU A 138 -5.76 -3.26 -27.21
CA LEU A 138 -5.25 -3.92 -26.01
C LEU A 138 -4.05 -3.15 -25.46
N LEU A 139 -4.02 -3.02 -24.15
CA LEU A 139 -2.90 -2.50 -23.38
C LEU A 139 -2.24 -3.66 -22.63
N TYR A 140 -0.92 -3.76 -22.73
CA TYR A 140 -0.12 -4.81 -22.10
C TYR A 140 0.75 -4.21 -20.99
N GLN A 141 0.74 -4.84 -19.81
CA GLN A 141 1.55 -4.48 -18.66
C GLN A 141 2.16 -5.74 -18.05
N PHE A 142 3.33 -6.13 -18.51
CA PHE A 142 4.02 -7.27 -17.96
C PHE A 142 4.96 -6.83 -16.84
N THR A 143 4.74 -7.38 -15.66
CA THR A 143 5.55 -7.14 -14.46
C THR A 143 6.34 -8.40 -14.09
N THR A 144 7.44 -8.23 -13.39
CA THR A 144 8.31 -9.35 -12.97
C THR A 144 7.75 -10.04 -11.75
N ALA A 145 7.73 -11.37 -11.74
CA ALA A 145 7.52 -12.17 -10.55
C ALA A 145 8.89 -12.41 -9.88
N PHE A 146 9.12 -11.71 -8.78
CA PHE A 146 10.31 -11.87 -7.96
C PHE A 146 10.15 -13.04 -6.98
N PRO A 147 11.25 -13.55 -6.40
CA PRO A 147 11.17 -14.52 -5.31
C PRO A 147 10.32 -14.00 -4.16
N VAL A 148 9.55 -14.89 -3.53
CA VAL A 148 8.72 -14.54 -2.37
C VAL A 148 9.58 -14.17 -1.16
N GLY A 149 9.01 -13.45 -0.20
CA GLY A 149 9.76 -12.88 0.93
C GLY A 149 10.60 -13.89 1.69
N ILE A 150 10.03 -15.05 2.05
CA ILE A 150 10.77 -16.10 2.75
C ILE A 150 11.95 -16.64 1.92
N SER A 151 11.80 -16.80 0.60
CA SER A 151 12.87 -17.25 -0.28
C SER A 151 14.00 -16.22 -0.36
N LEU A 152 13.64 -14.95 -0.46
CA LEU A 152 14.61 -13.86 -0.49
C LEU A 152 15.39 -13.77 0.85
N ALA A 153 14.69 -13.86 1.97
CA ALA A 153 15.30 -13.84 3.31
C ALA A 153 16.22 -15.05 3.56
N SER A 154 15.91 -16.21 2.99
CA SER A 154 16.74 -17.43 3.09
C SER A 154 18.11 -17.26 2.42
N SER A 155 18.29 -16.27 1.55
CA SER A 155 19.59 -15.94 0.97
C SER A 155 20.54 -15.27 1.94
N TRP A 156 20.06 -14.68 3.03
CA TRP A 156 20.81 -13.84 3.97
C TRP A 156 21.55 -12.66 3.31
N ASN A 157 21.17 -12.31 2.11
CA ASN A 157 21.84 -11.30 1.29
C ASN A 157 21.01 -10.01 1.21
N LEU A 158 21.36 -9.02 2.01
CA LEU A 158 20.69 -7.72 2.04
C LEU A 158 20.94 -6.90 0.78
N GLU A 159 22.08 -7.07 0.13
CA GLU A 159 22.41 -6.39 -1.13
C GLU A 159 21.46 -6.85 -2.23
N LEU A 160 21.30 -8.18 -2.38
CA LEU A 160 20.32 -8.77 -3.31
C LEU A 160 18.89 -8.25 -3.03
N ALA A 161 18.50 -8.17 -1.77
CA ALA A 161 17.19 -7.62 -1.40
C ALA A 161 17.04 -6.15 -1.86
N GLY A 162 18.09 -5.35 -1.71
CA GLY A 162 18.14 -3.98 -2.21
C GLY A 162 18.07 -3.89 -3.74
N GLU A 163 18.71 -4.82 -4.46
CA GLU A 163 18.64 -4.91 -5.92
C GLU A 163 17.23 -5.27 -6.39
N VAL A 164 16.58 -6.22 -5.75
CA VAL A 164 15.17 -6.55 -6.01
C VAL A 164 14.29 -5.33 -5.79
N GLY A 165 14.46 -4.63 -4.66
CA GLY A 165 13.74 -3.38 -4.40
C GLY A 165 13.94 -2.33 -5.49
N ASN A 166 15.17 -2.15 -5.96
CA ASN A 166 15.48 -1.21 -7.05
C ASN A 166 14.85 -1.63 -8.38
N ALA A 167 14.84 -2.93 -8.69
CA ALA A 167 14.18 -3.44 -9.89
C ALA A 167 12.66 -3.20 -9.86
N VAL A 168 12.00 -3.49 -8.73
CA VAL A 168 10.59 -3.16 -8.53
C VAL A 168 10.35 -1.66 -8.67
N GLY A 169 11.19 -0.81 -8.08
CA GLY A 169 11.08 0.64 -8.19
C GLY A 169 11.17 1.15 -9.64
N LYS A 170 11.99 0.53 -10.48
CA LYS A 170 12.05 0.82 -11.91
C LYS A 170 10.76 0.45 -12.63
N GLU A 171 10.17 -0.70 -12.31
CA GLU A 171 8.86 -1.11 -12.85
C GLU A 171 7.74 -0.18 -12.37
N MET A 172 7.74 0.21 -11.08
CA MET A 172 6.80 1.20 -10.55
C MET A 172 6.85 2.49 -11.36
N LYS A 173 8.04 3.00 -11.62
CA LYS A 173 8.23 4.22 -12.42
C LYS A 173 7.73 4.05 -13.85
N ALA A 174 7.99 2.90 -14.47
CA ALA A 174 7.56 2.60 -15.83
C ALA A 174 6.02 2.53 -15.96
N TYR A 175 5.33 2.05 -14.92
CA TYR A 175 3.86 1.91 -14.89
C TYR A 175 3.13 3.02 -14.14
N GLY A 176 3.82 4.07 -13.70
CA GLY A 176 3.19 5.19 -12.99
C GLY A 176 2.67 4.85 -11.58
N VAL A 177 3.24 3.83 -10.95
CA VAL A 177 2.90 3.43 -9.58
C VAL A 177 3.71 4.25 -8.58
N THR A 178 3.03 4.89 -7.63
CA THR A 178 3.66 5.71 -6.60
C THR A 178 3.95 4.90 -5.34
N TYR A 179 2.97 4.14 -4.85
CA TYR A 179 3.13 3.30 -3.66
C TYR A 179 3.01 1.82 -4.02
N TRP A 180 4.02 1.08 -3.65
CA TRP A 180 3.98 -0.38 -3.63
C TRP A 180 3.48 -0.85 -2.27
N LEU A 181 2.38 -1.60 -2.22
CA LEU A 181 1.82 -2.17 -1.00
C LEU A 181 2.64 -3.40 -0.56
N ALA A 182 3.90 -3.16 -0.26
CA ALA A 182 4.93 -4.11 0.16
C ALA A 182 6.12 -3.32 0.76
N PRO A 183 7.07 -4.01 1.44
CA PRO A 183 7.09 -5.43 1.72
C PRO A 183 6.11 -5.87 2.81
N GLY A 184 5.66 -7.13 2.75
CA GLY A 184 5.03 -7.80 3.89
C GLY A 184 6.11 -8.21 4.89
N MET A 185 5.92 -7.91 6.18
CA MET A 185 6.99 -8.09 7.17
C MET A 185 6.49 -8.55 8.56
N ASN A 186 5.34 -9.23 8.61
CA ASN A 186 4.88 -9.80 9.85
C ASN A 186 5.75 -11.00 10.26
N ILE A 187 5.77 -11.30 11.55
CA ILE A 187 6.60 -12.36 12.11
C ILE A 187 6.01 -13.74 11.82
N HIS A 188 6.83 -14.69 11.39
CA HIS A 188 6.48 -16.10 11.23
C HIS A 188 6.27 -16.76 12.60
N ARG A 189 5.16 -16.48 13.25
CA ARG A 189 4.85 -17.05 14.56
C ARG A 189 4.27 -18.46 14.46
N ASN A 190 3.36 -18.67 13.53
CA ASN A 190 2.69 -19.95 13.30
C ASN A 190 3.02 -20.42 11.87
N PRO A 191 3.64 -21.59 11.71
CA PRO A 191 4.00 -22.11 10.38
C PRO A 191 2.79 -22.35 9.48
N LEU A 192 1.59 -22.50 10.05
CA LEU A 192 0.34 -22.66 9.30
C LEU A 192 -0.29 -21.34 8.84
N CYS A 193 0.29 -20.20 9.16
CA CYS A 193 -0.21 -18.92 8.65
C CYS A 193 -0.08 -18.86 7.11
N GLY A 194 -1.22 -18.71 6.44
CA GLY A 194 -1.30 -18.75 4.97
C GLY A 194 -0.55 -17.65 4.24
N ARG A 195 -0.01 -16.64 4.96
CA ARG A 195 0.76 -15.53 4.38
C ARG A 195 2.25 -15.53 4.72
N ASN A 196 2.75 -16.57 5.40
CA ASN A 196 4.17 -16.65 5.73
C ASN A 196 5.08 -16.59 4.49
N PHE A 197 4.61 -17.05 3.33
CA PHE A 197 5.39 -17.03 2.10
C PHE A 197 5.83 -15.62 1.68
N GLU A 198 5.02 -14.59 1.96
CA GLU A 198 5.31 -13.21 1.60
C GLU A 198 6.09 -12.44 2.67
N TYR A 199 6.22 -13.00 3.87
CA TYR A 199 6.98 -12.44 4.98
C TYR A 199 8.41 -12.99 4.99
N PHE A 200 9.28 -12.44 5.84
CA PHE A 200 10.70 -12.75 5.78
C PHE A 200 11.14 -13.83 6.78
N SER A 201 10.79 -13.68 8.05
CA SER A 201 11.33 -14.52 9.13
C SER A 201 10.48 -14.49 10.41
N GLU A 202 10.79 -15.39 11.33
CA GLU A 202 10.37 -15.33 12.73
C GLU A 202 11.24 -14.34 13.54
N ASP A 203 12.44 -14.00 13.05
CA ASP A 203 13.35 -13.07 13.69
C ASP A 203 13.02 -11.62 13.28
N PRO A 204 12.71 -10.74 14.24
CA PRO A 204 12.40 -9.34 13.96
C PRO A 204 13.61 -8.55 13.43
N LEU A 205 14.84 -8.94 13.78
CA LEU A 205 16.05 -8.28 13.27
C LEU A 205 16.22 -8.57 11.78
N LEU A 206 16.17 -9.85 11.40
CA LEU A 206 16.27 -10.27 10.00
C LEU A 206 15.16 -9.63 9.17
N THR A 207 13.91 -9.74 9.66
CA THR A 207 12.73 -9.14 9.02
C THR A 207 12.90 -7.64 8.79
N GLY A 208 13.33 -6.90 9.82
CA GLY A 208 13.53 -5.45 9.74
C GLY A 208 14.63 -5.06 8.74
N LYS A 209 15.75 -5.80 8.74
CA LYS A 209 16.88 -5.55 7.83
C LYS A 209 16.51 -5.80 6.37
N PHE A 210 15.80 -6.89 6.06
CA PHE A 210 15.32 -7.16 4.70
C PHE A 210 14.31 -6.12 4.24
N ALA A 211 13.35 -5.76 5.09
CA ALA A 211 12.39 -4.71 4.79
C ALA A 211 13.07 -3.37 4.52
N ALA A 212 14.07 -2.99 5.35
CA ALA A 212 14.86 -1.78 5.15
C ALA A 212 15.64 -1.79 3.83
N ALA A 213 16.27 -2.93 3.49
CA ALA A 213 17.05 -3.06 2.25
C ALA A 213 16.17 -2.91 1.00
N ILE A 214 15.02 -3.58 0.98
CA ILE A 214 14.04 -3.46 -0.11
C ILE A 214 13.53 -2.02 -0.22
N THR A 215 13.15 -1.41 0.90
CA THR A 215 12.66 -0.02 0.94
C THR A 215 13.69 0.96 0.36
N LYS A 216 14.95 0.87 0.79
CA LYS A 216 16.04 1.66 0.21
C LYS A 216 16.17 1.44 -1.29
N GLY A 217 16.07 0.19 -1.73
CA GLY A 217 16.13 -0.16 -3.15
C GLY A 217 15.04 0.53 -3.97
N VAL A 218 13.78 0.41 -3.56
CA VAL A 218 12.64 1.06 -4.22
C VAL A 218 12.82 2.57 -4.26
N GLN A 219 13.16 3.19 -3.13
CA GLN A 219 13.27 4.63 -2.97
C GLN A 219 14.46 5.27 -3.71
N LYS A 220 15.40 4.50 -4.26
CA LYS A 220 16.38 4.99 -5.25
C LYS A 220 15.69 5.55 -6.50
N ASN A 221 14.46 5.13 -6.77
CA ASN A 221 13.64 5.61 -7.88
C ASN A 221 12.73 6.75 -7.39
N ARG A 222 13.09 7.99 -7.72
CA ARG A 222 12.37 9.18 -7.26
C ARG A 222 10.87 9.08 -7.59
N GLY A 223 10.02 9.29 -6.59
CA GLY A 223 8.57 9.21 -6.69
C GLY A 223 7.99 7.83 -6.44
N CYS A 224 8.83 6.84 -6.12
CA CYS A 224 8.40 5.48 -5.78
C CYS A 224 8.64 5.22 -4.28
N TYR A 225 7.62 4.72 -3.61
CA TYR A 225 7.61 4.48 -2.17
C TYR A 225 7.04 3.11 -1.85
N VAL A 226 7.33 2.62 -0.66
CA VAL A 226 6.79 1.36 -0.14
C VAL A 226 5.71 1.60 0.89
N THR A 227 4.95 0.56 1.22
CA THR A 227 4.02 0.51 2.33
C THR A 227 4.33 -0.71 3.17
N LEU A 228 5.05 -0.49 4.26
CA LEU A 228 5.40 -1.56 5.20
C LEU A 228 4.14 -2.16 5.82
N LYS A 229 3.90 -3.46 5.64
CA LYS A 229 2.65 -4.09 6.04
C LYS A 229 2.86 -5.45 6.70
N HIS A 230 1.94 -5.94 7.50
CA HIS A 230 0.69 -5.34 7.97
C HIS A 230 0.85 -4.89 9.41
N PHE A 231 0.70 -3.66 9.67
CA PHE A 231 0.88 -3.10 11.01
C PHE A 231 -0.39 -3.29 11.85
N CYS A 232 -0.32 -4.11 12.93
CA CYS A 232 0.73 -5.10 13.24
C CYS A 232 0.08 -6.40 13.70
N CYS A 233 0.91 -7.43 14.01
CA CYS A 233 0.47 -8.71 14.57
C CYS A 233 -0.42 -9.55 13.65
N ASN A 234 -0.33 -9.43 12.33
CA ASN A 234 -1.03 -10.30 11.39
C ASN A 234 -0.31 -11.65 11.26
N ASN A 235 -0.49 -12.53 12.25
CA ASN A 235 0.20 -13.82 12.36
C ASN A 235 -0.69 -15.02 12.07
N GLN A 236 -1.96 -14.79 11.70
CA GLN A 236 -2.89 -15.82 11.23
C GLN A 236 -3.87 -15.23 10.22
N GLU A 237 -4.33 -16.08 9.31
CA GLU A 237 -5.31 -15.70 8.28
C GLU A 237 -6.72 -16.23 8.58
N ASP A 238 -6.82 -17.31 9.34
CA ASP A 238 -8.12 -17.85 9.76
C ASP A 238 -8.87 -16.82 10.60
N ASN A 239 -10.08 -16.49 10.18
CA ASN A 239 -10.93 -15.48 10.84
C ASN A 239 -10.27 -14.09 11.01
N ARG A 240 -9.29 -13.70 10.20
CA ARG A 240 -8.52 -12.46 10.39
C ARG A 240 -9.38 -11.22 10.63
N ASN A 241 -10.57 -11.14 10.03
CA ASN A 241 -11.50 -10.03 10.20
C ASN A 241 -12.27 -10.04 11.53
N LYS A 242 -12.14 -11.11 12.33
CA LYS A 242 -12.84 -11.30 13.60
C LYS A 242 -11.89 -11.67 14.74
N THR A 243 -10.61 -11.87 14.45
CA THR A 243 -9.59 -12.23 15.43
C THR A 243 -9.11 -10.98 16.16
N ASN A 244 -9.02 -11.10 17.49
CA ASN A 244 -8.33 -10.13 18.33
C ASN A 244 -6.93 -10.65 18.67
N ALA A 245 -5.88 -9.92 18.29
CA ALA A 245 -4.51 -10.29 18.60
C ALA A 245 -4.15 -9.83 20.03
N ASN A 246 -4.18 -10.74 20.98
CA ASN A 246 -3.77 -10.46 22.35
C ASN A 246 -2.27 -10.69 22.50
N VAL A 247 -1.53 -9.63 22.75
CA VAL A 247 -0.07 -9.62 22.89
C VAL A 247 0.29 -8.80 24.12
N ASN A 248 1.20 -9.30 24.96
CA ASN A 248 1.72 -8.49 26.05
C ASN A 248 2.68 -7.40 25.51
N GLU A 249 2.82 -6.29 26.24
CA GLU A 249 3.57 -5.13 25.78
C GLU A 249 5.04 -5.44 25.47
N ARG A 250 5.69 -6.30 26.25
CA ARG A 250 7.08 -6.69 26.02
C ARG A 250 7.24 -7.40 24.68
N ALA A 251 6.42 -8.43 24.42
CA ALA A 251 6.47 -9.17 23.15
C ALA A 251 6.09 -8.25 21.96
N LEU A 252 5.12 -7.36 22.15
CA LEU A 252 4.73 -6.38 21.13
C LEU A 252 5.93 -5.52 20.72
N ARG A 253 6.66 -4.96 21.68
CA ARG A 253 7.80 -4.06 21.42
C ARG A 253 9.05 -4.78 20.93
N GLU A 254 9.39 -5.91 21.54
CA GLU A 254 10.65 -6.61 21.26
C GLU A 254 10.59 -7.49 20.00
N ILE A 255 9.38 -7.93 19.60
CA ILE A 255 9.19 -8.85 18.46
C ILE A 255 8.36 -8.20 17.35
N TYR A 256 7.09 -7.89 17.62
CA TYR A 256 6.13 -7.55 16.55
C TYR A 256 6.33 -6.15 15.98
N LEU A 257 6.73 -5.17 16.79
CA LEU A 257 7.02 -3.81 16.35
C LEU A 257 8.50 -3.61 15.98
N LYS A 258 9.39 -4.47 16.49
CA LYS A 258 10.83 -4.29 16.31
C LYS A 258 11.27 -4.27 14.86
N GLY A 259 10.72 -5.14 14.04
CA GLY A 259 10.98 -5.16 12.61
C GLY A 259 10.56 -3.86 11.91
N PHE A 260 9.39 -3.33 12.25
CA PHE A 260 8.91 -2.04 11.72
C PHE A 260 9.80 -0.87 12.18
N GLU A 261 10.20 -0.84 13.45
CA GLU A 261 11.13 0.17 13.97
C GLU A 261 12.43 0.20 13.16
N ILE A 262 13.03 -0.97 12.93
CA ILE A 262 14.28 -1.10 12.17
C ILE A 262 14.07 -0.63 10.73
N ALA A 263 13.00 -1.10 10.07
CA ALA A 263 12.71 -0.76 8.70
C ALA A 263 12.55 0.76 8.52
N VAL A 264 11.74 1.41 9.35
CA VAL A 264 11.52 2.86 9.29
C VAL A 264 12.79 3.64 9.56
N LYS A 265 13.52 3.32 10.63
CA LYS A 265 14.73 4.05 11.01
C LYS A 265 15.85 3.90 9.97
N GLU A 266 16.07 2.70 9.47
CA GLU A 266 17.20 2.44 8.58
C GLU A 266 16.94 2.80 7.13
N SER A 267 15.72 2.74 6.67
CA SER A 267 15.38 3.13 5.29
C SER A 267 15.01 4.60 5.14
N GLN A 268 14.93 5.34 6.24
CA GLN A 268 14.41 6.71 6.25
C GLN A 268 13.00 6.79 5.64
N ASP A 269 12.25 5.67 5.77
CA ASP A 269 10.86 5.64 5.33
C ASP A 269 10.02 6.50 6.29
N ARG A 270 9.52 7.62 5.78
CA ARG A 270 8.69 8.57 6.53
C ARG A 270 7.24 8.54 6.09
N LYS A 271 6.86 7.61 5.19
CA LYS A 271 5.65 7.82 4.39
C LYS A 271 4.57 6.75 4.54
N SER A 272 4.88 5.55 5.00
CA SER A 272 3.82 4.54 5.01
C SER A 272 4.11 3.30 5.84
N VAL A 273 3.42 3.19 6.95
CA VAL A 273 3.23 1.94 7.71
C VAL A 273 1.73 1.68 7.76
N VAL A 274 1.26 0.55 7.21
CA VAL A 274 -0.16 0.16 7.15
C VAL A 274 -0.36 -1.26 7.67
#